data_d717168129274d3ef6690c1bec2fcb51
#
_entry.id   d717168129274d3ef6690c1bec2fcb51
#
_cell.length_a   1.000
_cell.length_b   1.000
_cell.length_c   1.000
_cell.angle_alpha   90.00
_cell.angle_beta   90.00
_cell.angle_gamma   90.00
#
_symmetry.space_group_name_H-M   'P 1'
#
loop_
_entity.id
_entity.type
_entity.pdbx_description
1 polymer ?
#
loop_
_entity_poly.entity_id
_entity_poly.type
_entity_poly.pdbx_seq_one_letter_code
_entity_poly.pdbx_strand_id
1 'polypeptide(L)'
;HPLPLLIDLEPTISEDALQQELIQFTQKNPKKHLLALLEARLPRSLAEQLIQQHHIDHQRHLCEYPHTFFEELAQLLKTIPLHIIGRTAGEEFVTAGGVDTSEINPRTMESYICPRLYLAGELLNIDGYTGGFNLQASWATGRVAGESIAAALRETSA
;
A
#
# COMPACT_ATOMS: atom_id res chain seq x y z
N HIS A 1 -19.36 11.40 1.44
CA HIS A 1 -18.48 12.39 0.80
C HIS A 1 -17.24 11.67 0.26
N PRO A 2 -16.78 11.98 -0.97
CA PRO A 2 -15.52 11.46 -1.48
C PRO A 2 -14.37 11.83 -0.54
N LEU A 3 -13.49 10.87 -0.28
CA LEU A 3 -12.30 11.12 0.53
C LEU A 3 -11.14 11.51 -0.41
N PRO A 4 -10.46 12.63 -0.18
CA PRO A 4 -9.28 12.99 -0.95
C PRO A 4 -8.12 12.05 -0.61
N LEU A 5 -7.43 11.59 -1.64
CA LEU A 5 -6.20 10.81 -1.54
C LEU A 5 -5.13 11.50 -2.38
N LEU A 6 -3.98 11.76 -1.81
CA LEU A 6 -2.81 12.29 -2.52
C LEU A 6 -1.77 11.17 -2.63
N ILE A 7 -1.31 10.90 -3.85
CA ILE A 7 -0.27 9.91 -4.09
C ILE A 7 1.02 10.62 -4.44
N ASP A 8 2.08 10.31 -3.69
CA ASP A 8 3.45 10.71 -3.97
C ASP A 8 4.16 9.58 -4.73
N LEU A 9 4.53 9.82 -6.00
CA LEU A 9 5.22 8.84 -6.83
C LEU A 9 6.74 8.82 -6.60
N GLU A 10 7.29 9.81 -5.91
CA GLU A 10 8.73 9.97 -5.64
C GLU A 10 9.01 10.22 -4.14
N PRO A 11 8.56 9.32 -3.24
CA PRO A 11 8.56 9.58 -1.80
C PRO A 11 9.96 9.72 -1.19
N THR A 12 11.02 9.31 -1.91
CA THR A 12 12.40 9.31 -1.42
C THR A 12 13.13 10.63 -1.58
N ILE A 13 12.58 11.57 -2.38
CA ILE A 13 13.22 12.87 -2.64
C ILE A 13 12.23 14.02 -2.39
N SER A 14 12.76 15.21 -2.06
CA SER A 14 11.94 16.41 -1.92
C SER A 14 11.47 16.94 -3.28
N GLU A 15 10.44 17.78 -3.27
CA GLU A 15 9.90 18.42 -4.47
C GLU A 15 10.97 19.25 -5.18
N ASP A 16 11.74 20.07 -4.42
CA ASP A 16 12.84 20.89 -4.97
C ASP A 16 13.93 20.04 -5.62
N ALA A 17 14.29 18.91 -4.98
CA ALA A 17 15.29 17.99 -5.54
C ALA A 17 14.77 17.33 -6.81
N LEU A 18 13.51 16.93 -6.84
CA LEU A 18 12.86 16.36 -8.03
C LEU A 18 12.86 17.38 -9.18
N GLN A 19 12.45 18.61 -8.93
CA GLN A 19 12.48 19.69 -9.92
C GLN A 19 13.89 19.87 -10.51
N GLN A 20 14.92 19.93 -9.66
CA GLN A 20 16.29 20.07 -10.12
C GLN A 20 16.75 18.90 -11.00
N GLU A 21 16.39 17.66 -10.65
CA GLU A 21 16.71 16.48 -11.46
C GLU A 21 15.98 16.48 -12.81
N LEU A 22 14.72 16.92 -12.87
CA LEU A 22 13.98 17.09 -14.12
C LEU A 22 14.64 18.13 -15.04
N ILE A 23 15.06 19.25 -14.48
CA ILE A 23 15.79 20.29 -15.22
C ILE A 23 17.15 19.77 -15.72
N GLN A 24 17.91 19.07 -14.88
CA GLN A 24 19.19 18.48 -15.28
C GLN A 24 19.04 17.44 -16.39
N PHE A 25 18.00 16.60 -16.32
CA PHE A 25 17.70 15.65 -17.39
C PHE A 25 17.41 16.38 -18.71
N THR A 26 16.64 17.46 -18.65
CA THR A 26 16.30 18.29 -19.82
C THR A 26 17.54 18.93 -20.43
N GLN A 27 18.44 19.47 -19.61
CA GLN A 27 19.70 20.06 -20.08
C GLN A 27 20.60 19.03 -20.79
N LYS A 28 20.62 17.79 -20.31
CA LYS A 28 21.38 16.70 -20.92
C LYS A 28 20.72 16.12 -22.16
N ASN A 29 19.39 16.27 -22.30
CA ASN A 29 18.59 15.65 -23.34
C ASN A 29 17.59 16.64 -23.99
N PRO A 30 18.03 17.82 -24.48
CA PRO A 30 17.14 18.91 -24.87
C PRO A 30 16.18 18.56 -26.02
N LYS A 31 16.56 17.63 -26.89
CA LYS A 31 15.77 17.19 -28.06
C LYS A 31 14.87 15.99 -27.81
N LYS A 32 14.89 15.42 -26.59
CA LYS A 32 13.94 14.36 -26.23
C LYS A 32 12.56 14.94 -25.94
N HIS A 33 11.55 14.08 -25.97
CA HIS A 33 10.18 14.42 -25.61
C HIS A 33 9.89 14.10 -24.15
N LEU A 34 8.82 14.68 -23.61
CA LEU A 34 8.42 14.52 -22.21
C LEU A 34 8.25 13.05 -21.78
N LEU A 35 7.73 12.21 -22.69
CA LEU A 35 7.58 10.79 -22.38
C LEU A 35 8.92 10.15 -21.98
N ALA A 36 10.02 10.46 -22.66
CA ALA A 36 11.34 9.91 -22.34
C ALA A 36 11.89 10.39 -20.98
N LEU A 37 11.49 11.58 -20.52
CA LEU A 37 11.83 12.07 -19.18
C LEU A 37 11.04 11.31 -18.11
N LEU A 38 9.76 11.10 -18.34
CA LEU A 38 8.90 10.37 -17.40
C LEU A 38 9.23 8.87 -17.36
N GLU A 39 9.52 8.23 -18.49
CA GLU A 39 9.93 6.81 -18.56
C GLU A 39 11.25 6.52 -17.81
N ALA A 40 12.08 7.52 -17.59
CA ALA A 40 13.28 7.38 -16.77
C ALA A 40 12.94 7.13 -15.27
N ARG A 41 11.68 7.35 -14.85
CA ARG A 41 11.22 7.31 -13.46
C ARG A 41 9.99 6.43 -13.24
N LEU A 42 9.12 6.36 -14.23
CA LEU A 42 7.80 5.73 -14.13
C LEU A 42 7.64 4.64 -15.18
N PRO A 43 6.79 3.65 -14.94
CA PRO A 43 6.34 2.74 -15.99
C PRO A 43 5.71 3.51 -17.14
N ARG A 44 6.01 3.10 -18.38
CA ARG A 44 5.55 3.76 -19.60
C ARG A 44 4.04 4.04 -19.62
N SER A 45 3.24 3.04 -19.26
CA SER A 45 1.77 3.17 -19.23
C SER A 45 1.29 4.28 -18.30
N LEU A 46 1.96 4.46 -17.14
CA LEU A 46 1.64 5.54 -16.20
C LEU A 46 2.07 6.90 -16.76
N ALA A 47 3.25 6.98 -17.37
CA ALA A 47 3.74 8.20 -18.01
C ALA A 47 2.81 8.67 -19.14
N GLU A 48 2.36 7.75 -20.00
CA GLU A 48 1.40 8.04 -21.08
C GLU A 48 0.04 8.53 -20.51
N GLN A 49 -0.47 7.89 -19.43
CA GLN A 49 -1.71 8.32 -18.79
C GLN A 49 -1.60 9.72 -18.16
N LEU A 50 -0.50 10.03 -17.49
CA LEU A 50 -0.27 11.36 -16.94
C LEU A 50 -0.25 12.45 -18.01
N ILE A 51 0.45 12.22 -19.11
CA ILE A 51 0.50 13.14 -20.26
C ILE A 51 -0.91 13.36 -20.82
N GLN A 52 -1.67 12.29 -21.02
CA GLN A 52 -3.02 12.36 -21.57
C GLN A 52 -4.01 13.07 -20.62
N GLN A 53 -4.00 12.70 -19.35
CA GLN A 53 -4.93 13.23 -18.34
C GLN A 53 -4.73 14.73 -18.10
N HIS A 54 -3.48 15.18 -18.13
CA HIS A 54 -3.13 16.59 -17.94
C HIS A 54 -3.03 17.38 -19.25
N HIS A 55 -3.42 16.78 -20.38
CA HIS A 55 -3.42 17.41 -21.71
C HIS A 55 -2.10 18.06 -22.08
N ILE A 56 -0.97 17.44 -21.67
CA ILE A 56 0.36 17.97 -21.94
C ILE A 56 0.71 17.69 -23.40
N ASP A 57 1.20 18.70 -24.09
CA ASP A 57 1.66 18.59 -25.49
C ASP A 57 2.93 17.75 -25.58
N HIS A 58 2.77 16.45 -25.81
CA HIS A 58 3.86 15.47 -25.84
C HIS A 58 4.75 15.57 -27.08
N GLN A 59 4.38 16.38 -28.07
CA GLN A 59 5.16 16.54 -29.31
C GLN A 59 6.30 17.55 -29.15
N ARG A 60 6.28 18.37 -28.10
CA ARG A 60 7.33 19.33 -27.80
C ARG A 60 8.62 18.63 -27.36
N HIS A 61 9.75 19.23 -27.76
CA HIS A 61 11.03 18.89 -27.17
C HIS A 61 11.17 19.43 -25.74
N LEU A 62 11.96 18.78 -24.92
CA LEU A 62 12.14 19.18 -23.51
C LEU A 62 12.66 20.62 -23.37
N CYS A 63 13.51 21.09 -24.29
CA CYS A 63 14.03 22.46 -24.28
C CYS A 63 12.98 23.54 -24.61
N GLU A 64 11.80 23.17 -25.10
CA GLU A 64 10.72 24.09 -25.44
C GLU A 64 9.77 24.36 -24.28
N TYR A 65 9.93 23.61 -23.17
CA TYR A 65 9.14 23.85 -21.96
C TYR A 65 9.80 24.92 -21.08
N PRO A 66 9.00 25.83 -20.50
CA PRO A 66 9.52 26.82 -19.57
C PRO A 66 9.96 26.15 -18.24
N HIS A 67 10.82 26.80 -17.48
CA HIS A 67 11.28 26.30 -16.18
C HIS A 67 10.12 26.05 -15.19
N THR A 68 9.09 26.88 -15.22
CA THR A 68 7.89 26.74 -14.39
C THR A 68 7.13 25.44 -14.65
N PHE A 69 7.22 24.91 -15.87
CA PHE A 69 6.62 23.60 -16.19
C PHE A 69 7.24 22.46 -15.38
N PHE A 70 8.54 22.48 -15.14
CA PHE A 70 9.21 21.42 -14.35
C PHE A 70 8.92 21.55 -12.87
N GLU A 71 8.59 22.73 -12.38
CA GLU A 71 8.08 22.98 -11.04
C GLU A 71 6.67 22.37 -10.89
N GLU A 72 5.75 22.70 -11.80
CA GLU A 72 4.40 22.12 -11.85
C GLU A 72 4.44 20.59 -12.01
N LEU A 73 5.35 20.08 -12.85
CA LEU A 73 5.52 18.64 -13.06
C LEU A 73 6.04 17.95 -11.79
N ALA A 74 7.00 18.54 -11.08
CA ALA A 74 7.50 18.00 -9.82
C ALA A 74 6.38 17.95 -8.77
N GLN A 75 5.61 19.02 -8.62
CA GLN A 75 4.45 19.08 -7.75
C GLN A 75 3.41 18.02 -8.11
N LEU A 76 3.11 17.85 -9.40
CA LEU A 76 2.18 16.83 -9.87
C LEU A 76 2.65 15.43 -9.48
N LEU A 77 3.92 15.10 -9.69
CA LEU A 77 4.47 13.79 -9.35
C LEU A 77 4.49 13.53 -7.84
N LYS A 78 4.57 14.57 -7.03
CA LYS A 78 4.54 14.51 -5.56
C LYS A 78 3.12 14.46 -4.99
N THR A 79 2.12 14.95 -5.72
CA THR A 79 0.77 15.14 -5.17
C THR A 79 -0.32 14.83 -6.21
N ILE A 80 -0.35 13.59 -6.72
CA ILE A 80 -1.44 13.18 -7.63
C ILE A 80 -2.76 13.12 -6.86
N PRO A 81 -3.74 13.97 -7.18
CA PRO A 81 -5.00 13.99 -6.47
C PRO A 81 -5.93 12.89 -7.00
N LEU A 82 -6.40 12.04 -6.10
CA LEU A 82 -7.44 11.07 -6.35
C LEU A 82 -8.62 11.28 -5.39
N HIS A 83 -9.78 10.78 -5.75
CA HIS A 83 -10.96 10.79 -4.90
C HIS A 83 -11.46 9.37 -4.71
N ILE A 84 -11.49 8.91 -3.47
CA ILE A 84 -12.10 7.63 -3.13
C ILE A 84 -13.61 7.87 -3.09
N ILE A 85 -14.33 7.30 -4.06
CA ILE A 85 -15.78 7.47 -4.20
C ILE A 85 -16.57 6.31 -3.60
N GLY A 86 -15.91 5.22 -3.25
CA GLY A 86 -16.54 4.04 -2.67
C GLY A 86 -15.63 2.83 -2.64
N ARG A 87 -16.21 1.71 -2.26
CA ARG A 87 -15.55 0.39 -2.30
C ARG A 87 -15.87 -0.27 -3.63
N THR A 88 -14.89 -0.95 -4.21
CA THR A 88 -15.13 -1.81 -5.38
C THR A 88 -15.92 -3.04 -4.94
N ALA A 89 -16.93 -3.44 -5.69
CA ALA A 89 -17.55 -4.74 -5.52
C ALA A 89 -16.53 -5.81 -5.94
N GLY A 90 -16.01 -6.56 -4.98
CA GLY A 90 -14.99 -7.57 -5.21
C GLY A 90 -14.88 -8.51 -4.02
N GLU A 91 -14.10 -9.56 -4.15
CA GLU A 91 -13.79 -10.49 -3.07
C GLU A 91 -12.99 -9.75 -1.99
N GLU A 92 -13.52 -9.72 -0.77
CA GLU A 92 -12.79 -9.25 0.39
C GLU A 92 -11.79 -10.34 0.80
N PHE A 93 -10.51 -10.04 0.76
CA PHE A 93 -9.48 -11.01 1.16
C PHE A 93 -9.34 -11.13 2.67
N VAL A 94 -9.68 -10.09 3.41
CA VAL A 94 -9.59 -10.02 4.87
C VAL A 94 -10.70 -9.11 5.39
N THR A 95 -11.37 -9.55 6.46
CA THR A 95 -12.38 -8.76 7.18
C THR A 95 -11.76 -8.22 8.46
N ALA A 96 -11.78 -6.89 8.65
CA ALA A 96 -11.36 -6.27 9.90
C ALA A 96 -12.38 -6.52 11.01
N GLY A 97 -11.88 -6.79 12.23
CA GLY A 97 -12.69 -7.11 13.41
C GLY A 97 -12.48 -8.54 13.89
N GLY A 98 -13.21 -8.95 14.90
CA GLY A 98 -13.11 -10.28 15.50
C GLY A 98 -13.07 -10.23 17.03
N VAL A 99 -12.70 -11.35 17.64
CA VAL A 99 -12.56 -11.46 19.10
C VAL A 99 -11.35 -10.62 19.55
N ASP A 100 -11.54 -9.82 20.60
CA ASP A 100 -10.49 -8.98 21.16
C ASP A 100 -9.32 -9.85 21.64
N THR A 101 -8.12 -9.56 21.16
CA THR A 101 -6.92 -10.31 21.51
C THR A 101 -6.54 -10.19 23.00
N SER A 102 -7.01 -9.15 23.70
CA SER A 102 -6.84 -8.99 25.14
C SER A 102 -7.61 -10.04 25.96
N GLU A 103 -8.63 -10.64 25.37
CA GLU A 103 -9.43 -11.70 25.98
C GLU A 103 -8.87 -13.11 25.77
N ILE A 104 -7.75 -13.22 25.05
CA ILE A 104 -7.13 -14.49 24.65
C ILE A 104 -5.73 -14.61 25.23
N ASN A 105 -5.42 -15.76 25.78
CA ASN A 105 -4.08 -16.08 26.20
C ASN A 105 -3.17 -16.33 24.98
N PRO A 106 -2.18 -15.48 24.71
CA PRO A 106 -1.37 -15.61 23.49
C PRO A 106 -0.45 -16.84 23.47
N ARG A 107 -0.28 -17.53 24.62
CA ARG A 107 0.55 -18.73 24.72
C ARG A 107 -0.23 -20.01 24.48
N THR A 108 -1.54 -19.99 24.67
CA THR A 108 -2.40 -21.18 24.56
C THR A 108 -3.54 -21.00 23.58
N MET A 109 -3.86 -19.77 23.21
CA MET A 109 -5.05 -19.38 22.45
C MET A 109 -6.36 -19.66 23.17
N GLU A 110 -6.31 -19.91 24.48
CA GLU A 110 -7.49 -20.10 25.34
C GLU A 110 -8.09 -18.76 25.74
N SER A 111 -9.42 -18.69 25.77
CA SER A 111 -10.14 -17.51 26.28
C SER A 111 -9.95 -17.33 27.77
N TYR A 112 -9.65 -16.10 28.21
CA TYR A 112 -9.66 -15.73 29.60
C TYR A 112 -11.07 -15.68 30.21
N ILE A 113 -12.11 -15.54 29.38
CA ILE A 113 -13.49 -15.38 29.79
C ILE A 113 -14.18 -16.75 29.90
N CYS A 114 -13.93 -17.63 28.94
CA CYS A 114 -14.59 -18.93 28.85
C CYS A 114 -13.53 -20.04 28.89
N PRO A 115 -13.38 -20.76 30.03
CA PRO A 115 -12.43 -21.86 30.12
C PRO A 115 -12.70 -22.95 29.09
N ARG A 116 -11.64 -23.52 28.53
CA ARG A 116 -11.65 -24.56 27.50
C ARG A 116 -12.17 -24.08 26.09
N LEU A 117 -12.40 -22.80 25.92
CA LEU A 117 -12.67 -22.22 24.61
C LEU A 117 -11.36 -21.72 24.01
N TYR A 118 -10.97 -22.28 22.89
CA TYR A 118 -9.77 -21.87 22.14
C TYR A 118 -10.19 -21.18 20.85
N LEU A 119 -9.54 -20.06 20.52
CA LEU A 119 -9.87 -19.22 19.39
C LEU A 119 -8.61 -18.98 18.56
N ALA A 120 -8.73 -19.10 17.24
CA ALA A 120 -7.59 -18.98 16.34
C ALA A 120 -8.00 -18.49 14.94
N GLY A 121 -7.04 -18.07 14.13
CA GLY A 121 -7.26 -17.67 12.76
C GLY A 121 -7.92 -16.29 12.63
N GLU A 122 -8.65 -16.09 11.57
CA GLU A 122 -9.34 -14.83 11.26
C GLU A 122 -10.50 -14.50 12.20
N LEU A 123 -10.84 -15.41 13.10
CA LEU A 123 -11.81 -15.14 14.17
C LEU A 123 -11.27 -14.13 15.20
N LEU A 124 -9.94 -14.04 15.32
CA LEU A 124 -9.26 -13.06 16.18
C LEU A 124 -9.20 -11.70 15.50
N ASN A 125 -9.30 -10.63 16.28
CA ASN A 125 -9.10 -9.26 15.80
C ASN A 125 -7.62 -9.00 15.54
N ILE A 126 -7.09 -9.67 14.50
CA ILE A 126 -5.72 -9.51 14.01
C ILE A 126 -5.81 -9.10 12.56
N ASP A 127 -5.27 -7.92 12.25
CA ASP A 127 -5.31 -7.34 10.92
C ASP A 127 -3.88 -6.97 10.50
N GLY A 128 -3.28 -7.84 9.72
CA GLY A 128 -1.92 -7.68 9.20
C GLY A 128 -1.91 -7.04 7.81
N TYR A 129 -0.81 -6.38 7.48
CA TYR A 129 -0.61 -5.85 6.13
C TYR A 129 -0.65 -6.93 5.06
N THR A 130 -1.01 -6.54 3.83
CA THR A 130 -0.93 -7.42 2.65
C THR A 130 0.49 -7.98 2.50
N GLY A 131 0.60 -9.30 2.21
CA GLY A 131 1.89 -9.98 2.10
C GLY A 131 1.94 -11.34 2.81
N GLY A 132 0.76 -11.92 3.10
CA GLY A 132 0.64 -13.25 3.71
C GLY A 132 0.66 -13.25 5.25
N PHE A 133 0.76 -12.09 5.90
CA PHE A 133 0.81 -12.00 7.37
C PHE A 133 -0.45 -12.52 8.05
N ASN A 134 -1.64 -12.30 7.47
CA ASN A 134 -2.90 -12.81 8.01
C ASN A 134 -2.97 -14.35 7.94
N LEU A 135 -2.50 -14.94 6.84
CA LEU A 135 -2.38 -16.40 6.72
C LEU A 135 -1.37 -16.95 7.73
N GLN A 136 -0.23 -16.28 7.90
CA GLN A 136 0.78 -16.69 8.86
C GLN A 136 0.24 -16.62 10.29
N ALA A 137 -0.49 -15.56 10.65
CA ALA A 137 -1.15 -15.43 11.96
C ALA A 137 -2.18 -16.54 12.18
N SER A 138 -2.99 -16.86 11.13
CA SER A 138 -3.98 -17.93 11.22
C SER A 138 -3.35 -19.30 11.43
N TRP A 139 -2.27 -19.62 10.74
CA TRP A 139 -1.56 -20.88 10.92
C TRP A 139 -0.85 -20.97 12.26
N ALA A 140 -0.20 -19.90 12.71
CA ALA A 140 0.50 -19.85 13.99
C ALA A 140 -0.48 -20.03 15.17
N THR A 141 -1.57 -19.26 15.20
CA THR A 141 -2.58 -19.35 16.25
C THR A 141 -3.32 -20.68 16.25
N GLY A 142 -3.65 -21.22 15.05
CA GLY A 142 -4.26 -22.54 14.93
C GLY A 142 -3.36 -23.67 15.45
N ARG A 143 -2.06 -23.61 15.19
CA ARG A 143 -1.09 -24.56 15.71
C ARG A 143 -1.01 -24.49 17.25
N VAL A 144 -0.86 -23.30 17.81
CA VAL A 144 -0.77 -23.09 19.25
C VAL A 144 -2.03 -23.59 19.96
N ALA A 145 -3.22 -23.27 19.42
CA ALA A 145 -4.48 -23.76 19.94
C ALA A 145 -4.54 -25.29 19.96
N GLY A 146 -4.17 -25.93 18.83
CA GLY A 146 -4.18 -27.39 18.72
C GLY A 146 -3.21 -28.09 19.68
N GLU A 147 -1.98 -27.58 19.83
CA GLU A 147 -0.99 -28.10 20.78
C GLU A 147 -1.47 -27.93 22.23
N SER A 148 -2.10 -26.81 22.57
CA SER A 148 -2.62 -26.51 23.88
C SER A 148 -3.83 -27.43 24.27
N ILE A 149 -4.75 -27.63 23.32
CA ILE A 149 -5.88 -28.56 23.51
C ILE A 149 -5.36 -29.99 23.74
N ALA A 150 -4.39 -30.42 22.94
CA ALA A 150 -3.82 -31.76 23.09
C ALA A 150 -3.13 -31.96 24.45
N ALA A 151 -2.45 -30.95 24.98
CA ALA A 151 -1.85 -30.97 26.31
C ALA A 151 -2.91 -31.06 27.41
N ALA A 152 -3.93 -30.20 27.37
CA ALA A 152 -5.02 -30.16 28.34
C ALA A 152 -5.80 -31.50 28.42
N LEU A 153 -6.02 -32.17 27.28
CA LEU A 153 -6.68 -33.46 27.22
C LEU A 153 -5.86 -34.59 27.88
N ARG A 154 -4.52 -34.55 27.74
CA ARG A 154 -3.64 -35.53 28.37
C ARG A 154 -3.64 -35.41 29.90
N GLU A 155 -3.66 -34.17 30.41
CA GLU A 155 -3.71 -33.88 31.85
C GLU A 155 -5.04 -34.32 32.47
N THR A 156 -6.13 -34.28 31.71
CA THR A 156 -7.46 -34.71 32.19
C THR A 156 -7.62 -36.24 32.17
N SER A 157 -6.78 -36.94 31.41
CA SER A 157 -6.85 -38.42 31.25
C SER A 157 -5.87 -39.17 32.16
N ALA A 158 -5.04 -38.47 32.91
CA ALA A 158 -4.09 -38.99 33.89
C ALA A 158 -4.61 -38.88 35.34
#